data_a4634908e72f37a3587c1cfee203fada
#
_entry.id   a4634908e72f37a3587c1cfee203fada
#
_cell.length_a   1.000
_cell.length_b   1.000
_cell.length_c   1.000
_cell.angle_alpha   90.00
_cell.angle_beta   90.00
_cell.angle_gamma   90.00
#
_symmetry.space_group_name_H-M   'P 1'
#
loop_
_entity.id
_entity.type
_entity.pdbx_description
1 polymer ?
#
loop_
_entity_poly.entity_id
_entity_poly.type
_entity_poly.pdbx_seq_one_letter_code
_entity_poly.pdbx_strand_id
1 'polypeptide(L)'
;MGKKAIGIDIGGTGIKGALVDVRSGKLLTDRIRVETPEGGRPDDMVAVVRAMIQDLGVDKSAPVGICFPAVVQHGVTKSAANISSEWINYDADAHFTKSLKRKVHMLNDADAAGYAEARFGAARKQKGLTILTTLGTGIGTALLYNGVLIPNSELGHITLKGEDAEKFAAFSAKEREALSWEDWALRLQDYYSLLEELLVPDLFIVGGGVSKEHELFLPLLNLKTPIVPAELKNAAGIIGAATLAAKDA
;
A
#
# COMPACT_ATOMS: atom_id res chain seq x y z
N MET A 1 23.80 -1.97 16.32
CA MET A 1 23.41 -2.74 15.13
C MET A 1 22.24 -2.04 14.47
N GLY A 2 22.23 -1.87 13.14
CA GLY A 2 21.11 -1.31 12.41
C GLY A 2 19.89 -2.22 12.56
N LYS A 3 18.73 -1.66 12.90
CA LYS A 3 17.51 -2.45 12.93
C LYS A 3 17.18 -2.86 11.49
N LYS A 4 17.19 -4.15 11.21
CA LYS A 4 16.81 -4.73 9.93
C LYS A 4 15.50 -5.47 10.10
N ALA A 5 14.63 -5.41 9.10
CA ALA A 5 13.37 -6.14 9.07
C ALA A 5 13.07 -6.63 7.65
N ILE A 6 12.33 -7.70 7.52
CA ILE A 6 11.85 -8.20 6.25
C ILE A 6 10.52 -7.51 5.95
N GLY A 7 10.40 -6.95 4.75
CA GLY A 7 9.13 -6.46 4.22
C GLY A 7 8.66 -7.35 3.09
N ILE A 8 7.40 -7.73 3.15
CA ILE A 8 6.70 -8.49 2.10
C ILE A 8 5.51 -7.67 1.62
N ASP A 9 5.36 -7.56 0.32
CA ASP A 9 4.24 -6.92 -0.37
C ASP A 9 3.47 -8.00 -1.15
N ILE A 10 2.32 -8.39 -0.65
CA ILE A 10 1.42 -9.36 -1.28
C ILE A 10 0.44 -8.59 -2.16
N GLY A 11 0.50 -8.82 -3.46
CA GLY A 11 -0.45 -8.28 -4.42
C GLY A 11 -1.19 -9.39 -5.18
N GLY A 12 -2.27 -9.04 -5.86
CA GLY A 12 -3.08 -10.00 -6.64
C GLY A 12 -2.33 -10.67 -7.79
N THR A 13 -1.24 -10.09 -8.31
CA THR A 13 -0.46 -10.63 -9.43
C THR A 13 0.97 -11.01 -9.05
N GLY A 14 1.42 -10.69 -7.87
CA GLY A 14 2.79 -11.00 -7.46
C GLY A 14 3.08 -10.61 -6.03
N ILE A 15 3.88 -11.45 -5.38
CA ILE A 15 4.40 -11.27 -4.02
C ILE A 15 5.84 -10.79 -4.15
N LYS A 16 6.18 -9.72 -3.44
CA LYS A 16 7.51 -9.12 -3.47
C LYS A 16 8.07 -9.04 -2.06
N GLY A 17 9.38 -9.17 -1.92
CA GLY A 17 10.00 -9.10 -0.60
C GLY A 17 11.45 -8.66 -0.67
N ALA A 18 11.91 -8.04 0.41
CA ALA A 18 13.30 -7.64 0.60
C ALA A 18 13.64 -7.47 2.08
N LEU A 19 14.93 -7.50 2.40
CA LEU A 19 15.45 -7.02 3.67
C LEU A 19 15.61 -5.50 3.62
N VAL A 20 15.14 -4.81 4.65
CA VAL A 20 15.11 -3.35 4.75
C VAL A 20 15.96 -2.87 5.93
N ASP A 21 16.77 -1.84 5.73
CA ASP A 21 17.28 -1.02 6.84
C ASP A 21 16.20 -0.03 7.27
N VAL A 22 15.57 -0.29 8.39
CA VAL A 22 14.43 0.49 8.89
C VAL A 22 14.79 1.87 9.45
N ARG A 23 16.08 2.23 9.46
CA ARG A 23 16.53 3.59 9.81
C ARG A 23 16.57 4.51 8.60
N SER A 24 16.97 3.96 7.46
CA SER A 24 17.15 4.71 6.22
C SER A 24 16.08 4.45 5.16
N GLY A 25 15.24 3.41 5.34
CA GLY A 25 14.28 2.95 4.33
C GLY A 25 14.93 2.28 3.11
N LYS A 26 16.22 1.98 3.15
CA LYS A 26 16.93 1.35 2.02
C LYS A 26 16.74 -0.15 2.01
N LEU A 27 16.53 -0.71 0.82
CA LEU A 27 16.60 -2.14 0.62
C LEU A 27 18.06 -2.60 0.77
N LEU A 28 18.27 -3.66 1.56
CA LEU A 28 19.59 -4.26 1.82
C LEU A 28 19.85 -5.48 0.94
N THR A 29 18.83 -6.00 0.29
CA THR A 29 18.89 -7.06 -0.72
C THR A 29 18.19 -6.61 -1.98
N ASP A 30 18.44 -7.32 -3.08
CA ASP A 30 17.59 -7.22 -4.24
C ASP A 30 16.15 -7.62 -3.86
N ARG A 31 15.19 -7.02 -4.56
CA ARG A 31 13.78 -7.34 -4.40
C ARG A 31 13.47 -8.65 -5.10
N ILE A 32 13.14 -9.68 -4.34
CA ILE A 32 12.61 -10.92 -4.88
C ILE A 32 11.15 -10.68 -5.31
N ARG A 33 10.75 -11.24 -6.47
CA ARG A 33 9.36 -11.25 -6.93
C ARG A 33 8.99 -12.66 -7.35
N VAL A 34 7.87 -13.15 -6.82
CA VAL A 34 7.25 -14.42 -7.19
C VAL A 34 5.81 -14.11 -7.63
N GLU A 35 5.30 -14.83 -8.61
CA GLU A 35 3.90 -14.70 -9.00
C GLU A 35 2.97 -15.16 -7.87
N THR A 36 1.86 -14.45 -7.71
CA THR A 36 0.82 -14.88 -6.77
C THR A 36 0.24 -16.21 -7.24
N PRO A 37 0.16 -17.22 -6.37
CA PRO A 37 -0.44 -18.50 -6.73
C PRO A 37 -1.87 -18.32 -7.26
N GLU A 38 -2.23 -19.18 -8.22
CA GLU A 38 -3.58 -19.19 -8.78
C GLU A 38 -4.63 -19.33 -7.66
N GLY A 39 -5.68 -18.52 -7.72
CA GLY A 39 -6.72 -18.47 -6.69
C GLY A 39 -6.32 -17.73 -5.41
N GLY A 40 -5.05 -17.42 -5.18
CA GLY A 40 -4.57 -16.61 -4.07
C GLY A 40 -5.01 -17.11 -2.68
N ARG A 41 -4.98 -18.43 -2.46
CA ARG A 41 -5.46 -19.03 -1.20
C ARG A 41 -4.48 -18.85 -0.05
N PRO A 42 -4.94 -18.84 1.21
CA PRO A 42 -4.09 -18.62 2.38
C PRO A 42 -2.86 -19.52 2.46
N ASP A 43 -3.04 -20.84 2.37
CA ASP A 43 -1.94 -21.80 2.50
C ASP A 43 -0.89 -21.65 1.40
N ASP A 44 -1.33 -21.40 0.18
CA ASP A 44 -0.44 -21.25 -0.98
C ASP A 44 0.39 -19.97 -0.86
N MET A 45 -0.24 -18.84 -0.46
CA MET A 45 0.48 -17.59 -0.23
C MET A 45 1.47 -17.69 0.92
N VAL A 46 1.08 -18.34 2.02
CA VAL A 46 1.98 -18.58 3.16
C VAL A 46 3.18 -19.43 2.76
N ALA A 47 2.99 -20.46 1.90
CA ALA A 47 4.07 -21.29 1.38
C ALA A 47 5.07 -20.47 0.55
N VAL A 48 4.58 -19.59 -0.34
CA VAL A 48 5.42 -18.69 -1.15
C VAL A 48 6.21 -17.74 -0.26
N VAL A 49 5.55 -17.07 0.70
CA VAL A 49 6.23 -16.14 1.62
C VAL A 49 7.31 -16.85 2.45
N ARG A 50 7.04 -18.09 2.88
CA ARG A 50 8.03 -18.91 3.62
C ARG A 50 9.26 -19.18 2.75
N ALA A 51 9.07 -19.63 1.51
CA ALA A 51 10.17 -19.88 0.58
C ALA A 51 10.97 -18.60 0.32
N MET A 52 10.30 -17.49 0.04
CA MET A 52 10.93 -16.19 -0.18
C MET A 52 11.79 -15.73 1.01
N ILE A 53 11.32 -15.92 2.24
CA ILE A 53 12.10 -15.58 3.46
C ILE A 53 13.30 -16.49 3.61
N GLN A 54 13.22 -17.75 3.23
CA GLN A 54 14.36 -18.68 3.22
C GLN A 54 15.41 -18.24 2.18
N ASP A 55 14.98 -17.85 0.98
CA ASP A 55 15.87 -17.39 -0.08
C ASP A 55 16.57 -16.06 0.27
N LEU A 56 15.93 -15.19 1.05
CA LEU A 56 16.55 -13.99 1.58
C LEU A 56 17.70 -14.29 2.55
N GLY A 57 17.78 -15.49 3.11
CA GLY A 57 18.89 -15.92 3.99
C GLY A 57 19.06 -15.10 5.28
N VAL A 58 17.98 -14.46 5.74
CA VAL A 58 18.02 -13.50 6.86
C VAL A 58 17.87 -14.20 8.20
N ASP A 59 18.59 -13.69 9.21
CA ASP A 59 18.49 -14.17 10.59
C ASP A 59 17.03 -14.30 11.06
N LYS A 60 16.77 -15.39 11.79
CA LYS A 60 15.42 -15.70 12.31
C LYS A 60 14.90 -14.66 13.31
N SER A 61 15.76 -13.83 13.88
CA SER A 61 15.38 -12.74 14.78
C SER A 61 14.86 -11.50 14.07
N ALA A 62 15.03 -11.37 12.76
CA ALA A 62 14.55 -10.22 12.01
C ALA A 62 13.00 -10.18 11.99
N PRO A 63 12.36 -9.07 12.41
CA PRO A 63 10.92 -8.92 12.32
C PRO A 63 10.42 -9.04 10.87
N VAL A 64 9.18 -9.50 10.69
CA VAL A 64 8.55 -9.63 9.39
C VAL A 64 7.28 -8.78 9.34
N GLY A 65 7.26 -7.82 8.43
CA GLY A 65 6.06 -7.07 8.08
C GLY A 65 5.51 -7.54 6.74
N ILE A 66 4.20 -7.69 6.65
CA ILE A 66 3.50 -8.11 5.44
C ILE A 66 2.41 -7.09 5.14
N CYS A 67 2.47 -6.41 3.99
CA CYS A 67 1.33 -5.65 3.52
C CYS A 67 0.49 -6.49 2.56
N PHE A 68 -0.82 -6.26 2.60
CA PHE A 68 -1.83 -7.13 2.02
C PHE A 68 -2.96 -6.30 1.39
N PRO A 69 -3.51 -6.72 0.21
CA PRO A 69 -4.53 -5.96 -0.50
C PRO A 69 -5.92 -6.16 0.10
N ALA A 70 -6.06 -5.86 1.37
CA ALA A 70 -7.32 -5.94 2.13
C ALA A 70 -7.27 -5.04 3.37
N VAL A 71 -8.43 -4.72 3.93
CA VAL A 71 -8.53 -4.17 5.28
C VAL A 71 -7.98 -5.19 6.28
N VAL A 72 -7.02 -4.78 7.10
CA VAL A 72 -6.42 -5.62 8.15
C VAL A 72 -6.69 -4.99 9.52
N GLN A 73 -7.50 -5.65 10.32
CA GLN A 73 -7.86 -5.19 11.66
C GLN A 73 -7.43 -6.18 12.72
N HIS A 74 -6.48 -5.79 13.56
CA HIS A 74 -5.91 -6.65 14.62
C HIS A 74 -5.40 -7.99 14.07
N GLY A 75 -4.70 -7.97 12.92
CA GLY A 75 -4.17 -9.16 12.28
C GLY A 75 -5.17 -10.00 11.48
N VAL A 76 -6.46 -9.61 11.50
CA VAL A 76 -7.53 -10.28 10.76
C VAL A 76 -7.84 -9.51 9.47
N THR A 77 -7.78 -10.19 8.34
CA THR A 77 -8.21 -9.63 7.06
C THR A 77 -9.73 -9.58 6.98
N LYS A 78 -10.30 -8.42 6.59
CA LYS A 78 -11.75 -8.18 6.62
C LYS A 78 -12.39 -8.16 5.23
N SER A 79 -11.59 -7.99 4.19
CA SER A 79 -12.05 -7.94 2.80
C SER A 79 -11.17 -8.82 1.90
N ALA A 80 -11.63 -9.09 0.70
CA ALA A 80 -10.89 -9.79 -0.33
C ALA A 80 -11.44 -9.38 -1.70
N ALA A 81 -10.81 -8.40 -2.36
CA ALA A 81 -11.28 -7.89 -3.65
C ALA A 81 -10.71 -8.69 -4.83
N ASN A 82 -9.40 -8.92 -4.84
CA ASN A 82 -8.67 -9.50 -5.98
C ASN A 82 -7.88 -10.76 -5.57
N ILE A 83 -8.32 -11.44 -4.53
CA ILE A 83 -7.71 -12.65 -3.95
C ILE A 83 -8.83 -13.60 -3.50
N SER A 84 -8.48 -14.80 -3.00
CA SER A 84 -9.46 -15.76 -2.49
C SER A 84 -10.37 -15.17 -1.43
N SER A 85 -11.67 -15.46 -1.52
CA SER A 85 -12.66 -15.12 -0.47
C SER A 85 -12.38 -15.80 0.88
N GLU A 86 -11.52 -16.81 0.90
CA GLU A 86 -11.07 -17.46 2.14
C GLU A 86 -10.34 -16.50 3.09
N TRP A 87 -9.85 -15.37 2.57
CA TRP A 87 -9.24 -14.33 3.40
C TRP A 87 -10.24 -13.48 4.18
N ILE A 88 -11.55 -13.56 3.90
CA ILE A 88 -12.56 -12.76 4.60
C ILE A 88 -12.72 -13.26 6.04
N ASN A 89 -12.49 -12.37 7.02
CA ASN A 89 -12.46 -12.68 8.45
C ASN A 89 -11.42 -13.75 8.85
N TYR A 90 -10.31 -13.80 8.13
CA TYR A 90 -9.24 -14.76 8.36
C TYR A 90 -8.17 -14.18 9.30
N ASP A 91 -7.74 -14.96 10.31
CA ASP A 91 -6.63 -14.58 11.20
C ASP A 91 -5.29 -14.80 10.49
N ALA A 92 -4.93 -13.82 9.69
CA ALA A 92 -3.75 -13.86 8.84
C ALA A 92 -2.45 -13.75 9.67
N ASP A 93 -2.42 -12.89 10.68
CA ASP A 93 -1.27 -12.76 11.58
C ASP A 93 -0.91 -14.08 12.26
N ALA A 94 -1.92 -14.77 12.83
CA ALA A 94 -1.71 -16.06 13.50
C ALA A 94 -1.21 -17.12 12.52
N HIS A 95 -1.78 -17.17 11.32
CA HIS A 95 -1.37 -18.16 10.32
C HIS A 95 0.06 -17.94 9.84
N PHE A 96 0.43 -16.72 9.44
CA PHE A 96 1.79 -16.40 9.04
C PHE A 96 2.77 -16.60 10.20
N THR A 97 2.44 -16.13 11.41
CA THR A 97 3.28 -16.29 12.61
C THR A 97 3.58 -17.77 12.91
N LYS A 98 2.54 -18.61 12.88
CA LYS A 98 2.68 -20.06 13.09
C LYS A 98 3.54 -20.71 12.00
N SER A 99 3.30 -20.37 10.74
CA SER A 99 4.01 -20.97 9.61
C SER A 99 5.46 -20.54 9.53
N LEU A 100 5.75 -19.27 9.79
CA LEU A 100 7.10 -18.71 9.72
C LEU A 100 7.89 -18.91 11.02
N LYS A 101 7.23 -19.33 12.10
CA LYS A 101 7.81 -19.48 13.45
C LYS A 101 8.52 -18.21 13.94
N ARG A 102 7.93 -17.06 13.61
CA ARG A 102 8.38 -15.72 14.03
C ARG A 102 7.20 -14.75 14.03
N LYS A 103 7.25 -13.71 14.85
CA LYS A 103 6.21 -12.70 14.89
C LYS A 103 6.09 -12.02 13.52
N VAL A 104 4.88 -11.93 13.05
CA VAL A 104 4.52 -11.20 11.82
C VAL A 104 3.69 -9.99 12.23
N HIS A 105 3.74 -8.94 11.45
CA HIS A 105 2.86 -7.80 11.55
C HIS A 105 2.23 -7.56 10.19
N MET A 106 0.91 -7.63 10.15
CA MET A 106 0.17 -7.41 8.89
C MET A 106 -0.53 -6.06 8.88
N LEU A 107 -0.59 -5.46 7.69
CA LEU A 107 -1.31 -4.20 7.46
C LEU A 107 -1.82 -4.12 6.02
N ASN A 108 -2.71 -3.15 5.77
CA ASN A 108 -3.14 -2.85 4.40
C ASN A 108 -1.96 -2.33 3.54
N ASP A 109 -2.01 -2.55 2.23
CA ASP A 109 -0.94 -2.18 1.30
C ASP A 109 -0.80 -0.66 1.10
N ALA A 110 -1.92 0.07 1.03
CA ALA A 110 -1.89 1.53 0.96
C ALA A 110 -1.43 2.14 2.30
N ASP A 111 -1.83 1.57 3.43
CA ASP A 111 -1.34 1.96 4.76
C ASP A 111 0.18 1.79 4.86
N ALA A 112 0.72 0.67 4.36
CA ALA A 112 2.15 0.44 4.31
C ALA A 112 2.85 1.51 3.47
N ALA A 113 2.32 1.80 2.28
CA ALA A 113 2.89 2.82 1.41
C ALA A 113 2.85 4.21 2.06
N GLY A 114 1.73 4.59 2.67
CA GLY A 114 1.60 5.87 3.39
C GLY A 114 2.58 5.98 4.56
N TYR A 115 2.70 4.92 5.35
CA TYR A 115 3.65 4.90 6.47
C TYR A 115 5.09 5.04 6.00
N ALA A 116 5.47 4.40 4.89
CA ALA A 116 6.80 4.54 4.29
C ALA A 116 7.07 5.97 3.82
N GLU A 117 6.12 6.58 3.11
CA GLU A 117 6.24 7.97 2.62
C GLU A 117 6.35 8.98 3.77
N ALA A 118 5.66 8.76 4.89
CA ALA A 118 5.78 9.59 6.08
C ALA A 118 7.15 9.49 6.75
N ARG A 119 7.82 8.36 6.65
CA ARG A 119 9.12 8.13 7.29
C ARG A 119 10.29 8.50 6.40
N PHE A 120 10.21 8.26 5.11
CA PHE A 120 11.36 8.29 4.19
C PHE A 120 11.12 9.03 2.89
N GLY A 121 9.87 9.35 2.54
CA GLY A 121 9.48 9.91 1.25
C GLY A 121 8.78 11.27 1.33
N ALA A 122 7.83 11.48 0.44
CA ALA A 122 7.16 12.76 0.16
C ALA A 122 6.45 13.39 1.37
N ALA A 123 5.97 12.59 2.34
CA ALA A 123 5.35 13.09 3.57
C ALA A 123 6.34 13.28 4.73
N ARG A 124 7.63 13.13 4.50
CA ARG A 124 8.64 13.27 5.56
C ARG A 124 8.62 14.68 6.15
N LYS A 125 8.37 14.76 7.47
CA LYS A 125 8.24 16.02 8.23
C LYS A 125 6.99 16.84 7.87
N GLN A 126 6.07 16.31 7.07
CA GLN A 126 4.79 16.96 6.80
C GLN A 126 3.99 17.07 8.09
N LYS A 127 3.41 18.24 8.33
CA LYS A 127 2.47 18.51 9.44
C LYS A 127 1.04 18.46 8.91
N GLY A 128 0.10 18.24 9.84
CA GLY A 128 -1.30 18.19 9.52
C GLY A 128 -1.72 16.88 8.83
N LEU A 129 -2.79 16.94 8.06
CA LEU A 129 -3.40 15.78 7.40
C LEU A 129 -2.75 15.56 6.03
N THR A 130 -2.20 14.39 5.84
CA THR A 130 -1.75 13.89 4.54
C THR A 130 -2.63 12.73 4.10
N ILE A 131 -3.08 12.76 2.85
CA ILE A 131 -3.80 11.66 2.22
C ILE A 131 -2.91 11.09 1.12
N LEU A 132 -2.50 9.83 1.28
CA LEU A 132 -1.88 9.09 0.20
C LEU A 132 -2.95 8.27 -0.52
N THR A 133 -2.92 8.30 -1.85
CA THR A 133 -3.72 7.42 -2.70
C THR A 133 -2.82 6.53 -3.53
N THR A 134 -3.17 5.26 -3.70
CA THR A 134 -2.53 4.36 -4.67
C THR A 134 -3.47 4.15 -5.84
N LEU A 135 -3.09 4.63 -7.01
CA LEU A 135 -3.90 4.50 -8.23
C LEU A 135 -3.39 3.31 -9.05
N GLY A 136 -4.29 2.35 -9.29
CA GLY A 136 -3.98 1.12 -9.99
C GLY A 136 -5.24 0.39 -10.44
N THR A 137 -5.35 -0.91 -10.15
CA THR A 137 -6.58 -1.71 -10.35
C THR A 137 -7.74 -1.08 -9.59
N GLY A 138 -7.47 -0.57 -8.39
CA GLY A 138 -8.38 0.19 -7.55
C GLY A 138 -7.77 1.50 -7.08
N ILE A 139 -8.39 2.10 -6.05
CA ILE A 139 -7.91 3.27 -5.32
C ILE A 139 -7.71 2.90 -3.86
N GLY A 140 -6.48 2.53 -3.49
CA GLY A 140 -6.14 2.40 -2.08
C GLY A 140 -5.86 3.77 -1.45
N THR A 141 -6.10 3.90 -0.14
CA THR A 141 -5.87 5.17 0.56
C THR A 141 -5.21 4.95 1.91
N ALA A 142 -4.36 5.90 2.32
CA ALA A 142 -3.82 5.96 3.66
C ALA A 142 -3.95 7.38 4.22
N LEU A 143 -4.43 7.51 5.44
CA LEU A 143 -4.51 8.76 6.17
C LEU A 143 -3.37 8.88 7.18
N LEU A 144 -2.72 10.03 7.19
CA LEU A 144 -1.62 10.32 8.11
C LEU A 144 -1.86 11.68 8.77
N TYR A 145 -1.82 11.74 10.08
CA TYR A 145 -1.88 13.01 10.80
C TYR A 145 -0.58 13.23 11.56
N ASN A 146 0.16 14.29 11.20
CA ASN A 146 1.50 14.56 11.73
C ASN A 146 2.45 13.36 11.61
N GLY A 147 2.37 12.62 10.50
CA GLY A 147 3.17 11.42 10.25
C GLY A 147 2.73 10.16 11.02
N VAL A 148 1.61 10.21 11.73
CA VAL A 148 1.01 9.05 12.40
C VAL A 148 -0.08 8.47 11.51
N LEU A 149 0.02 7.19 11.19
CA LEU A 149 -0.95 6.47 10.37
C LEU A 149 -2.28 6.29 11.11
N ILE A 150 -3.37 6.64 10.44
CA ILE A 150 -4.75 6.28 10.81
C ILE A 150 -5.12 5.11 9.89
N PRO A 151 -5.12 3.87 10.39
CA PRO A 151 -5.16 2.69 9.53
C PRO A 151 -6.54 2.42 8.93
N ASN A 152 -6.53 1.69 7.81
CA ASN A 152 -7.70 1.14 7.14
C ASN A 152 -8.69 2.21 6.65
N SER A 153 -8.20 3.27 6.04
CA SER A 153 -9.07 4.20 5.32
C SER A 153 -9.42 3.61 3.94
N GLU A 154 -10.68 3.66 3.57
CA GLU A 154 -11.22 3.11 2.32
C GLU A 154 -11.90 4.22 1.50
N LEU A 155 -11.21 5.36 1.34
CA LEU A 155 -11.77 6.51 0.61
C LEU A 155 -11.90 6.26 -0.90
N GLY A 156 -11.31 5.19 -1.43
CA GLY A 156 -11.57 4.72 -2.79
C GLY A 156 -13.01 4.26 -3.01
N HIS A 157 -13.72 3.87 -1.93
CA HIS A 157 -15.09 3.38 -1.97
C HIS A 157 -16.15 4.42 -1.60
N ILE A 158 -15.79 5.70 -1.53
CA ILE A 158 -16.81 6.76 -1.37
C ILE A 158 -17.70 6.84 -2.61
N THR A 159 -18.95 7.24 -2.41
CA THR A 159 -19.85 7.49 -3.54
C THR A 159 -19.48 8.78 -4.25
N LEU A 160 -19.14 8.71 -5.53
CA LEU A 160 -18.83 9.82 -6.40
C LEU A 160 -19.73 9.77 -7.63
N LYS A 161 -20.52 10.82 -7.86
CA LYS A 161 -21.47 10.89 -8.99
C LYS A 161 -22.45 9.70 -9.07
N GLY A 162 -22.79 9.13 -7.93
CA GLY A 162 -23.78 8.03 -7.85
C GLY A 162 -23.18 6.63 -7.97
N GLU A 163 -21.87 6.51 -8.12
CA GLU A 163 -21.15 5.22 -8.16
C GLU A 163 -19.94 5.20 -7.23
N ASP A 164 -19.32 4.04 -7.08
CA ASP A 164 -18.08 3.85 -6.33
C ASP A 164 -16.93 4.60 -7.01
N ALA A 165 -16.21 5.45 -6.24
CA ALA A 165 -15.16 6.29 -6.78
C ALA A 165 -14.03 5.48 -7.44
N GLU A 166 -13.71 4.30 -6.93
CA GLU A 166 -12.74 3.38 -7.54
C GLU A 166 -13.17 2.97 -8.95
N LYS A 167 -14.46 2.62 -9.14
CA LYS A 167 -14.99 2.24 -10.46
C LYS A 167 -14.95 3.39 -11.45
N PHE A 168 -15.07 4.62 -10.96
CA PHE A 168 -15.09 5.83 -11.78
C PHE A 168 -13.70 6.38 -12.10
N ALA A 169 -12.79 6.43 -11.10
CA ALA A 169 -11.55 7.20 -11.19
C ALA A 169 -10.26 6.37 -11.03
N ALA A 170 -10.31 5.06 -10.74
CA ALA A 170 -9.11 4.23 -10.73
C ALA A 170 -8.40 4.21 -12.10
N PHE A 171 -7.11 3.87 -12.13
CA PHE A 171 -6.39 3.76 -13.40
C PHE A 171 -6.97 2.65 -14.28
N SER A 172 -7.47 1.57 -13.69
CA SER A 172 -8.20 0.53 -14.43
C SER A 172 -9.45 1.04 -15.15
N ALA A 173 -10.12 2.07 -14.62
CA ALA A 173 -11.23 2.73 -15.31
C ALA A 173 -10.76 3.47 -16.56
N LYS A 174 -9.60 4.18 -16.48
CA LYS A 174 -8.97 4.81 -17.65
C LYS A 174 -8.69 3.78 -18.75
N GLU A 175 -8.10 2.63 -18.37
CA GLU A 175 -7.76 1.58 -19.34
C GLU A 175 -9.01 0.92 -19.94
N ARG A 176 -9.97 0.55 -19.10
CA ARG A 176 -11.23 -0.10 -19.49
C ARG A 176 -12.02 0.74 -20.50
N GLU A 177 -12.02 2.06 -20.31
CA GLU A 177 -12.81 2.99 -21.11
C GLU A 177 -11.99 3.71 -22.17
N ALA A 178 -10.71 3.36 -22.31
CA ALA A 178 -9.75 3.95 -23.24
C ALA A 178 -9.72 5.50 -23.17
N LEU A 179 -9.79 6.05 -21.94
CA LEU A 179 -9.78 7.49 -21.72
C LEU A 179 -8.42 8.10 -22.07
N SER A 180 -8.44 9.33 -22.61
CA SER A 180 -7.24 10.17 -22.68
C SER A 180 -6.71 10.49 -21.26
N TRP A 181 -5.51 11.06 -21.16
CA TRP A 181 -4.99 11.53 -19.86
C TRP A 181 -5.81 12.71 -19.35
N GLU A 182 -6.25 13.56 -20.24
CA GLU A 182 -7.10 14.74 -19.98
C GLU A 182 -8.47 14.33 -19.44
N ASP A 183 -9.14 13.38 -20.09
CA ASP A 183 -10.45 12.89 -19.65
C ASP A 183 -10.37 12.17 -18.30
N TRP A 184 -9.31 11.39 -18.08
CA TRP A 184 -9.09 10.74 -16.80
C TRP A 184 -8.73 11.75 -15.70
N ALA A 185 -7.96 12.78 -16.01
CA ALA A 185 -7.66 13.86 -15.07
C ALA A 185 -8.93 14.59 -14.61
N LEU A 186 -9.95 14.74 -15.45
CA LEU A 186 -11.26 15.29 -15.03
C LEU A 186 -11.93 14.41 -13.97
N ARG A 187 -11.84 13.09 -14.10
CA ARG A 187 -12.37 12.16 -13.09
C ARG A 187 -11.57 12.22 -11.78
N LEU A 188 -10.25 12.31 -11.87
CA LEU A 188 -9.40 12.53 -10.70
C LEU A 188 -9.68 13.89 -10.05
N GLN A 189 -9.94 14.94 -10.84
CA GLN A 189 -10.34 16.25 -10.32
C GLN A 189 -11.59 16.14 -9.44
N ASP A 190 -12.63 15.46 -9.93
CA ASP A 190 -13.86 15.24 -9.15
C ASP A 190 -13.56 14.49 -7.83
N TYR A 191 -12.74 13.44 -7.90
CA TYR A 191 -12.38 12.63 -6.74
C TYR A 191 -11.58 13.43 -5.70
N TYR A 192 -10.50 14.09 -6.12
CA TYR A 192 -9.67 14.86 -5.19
C TYR A 192 -10.36 16.11 -4.67
N SER A 193 -11.23 16.76 -5.48
CA SER A 193 -12.04 17.90 -5.01
C SER A 193 -13.00 17.48 -3.90
N LEU A 194 -13.62 16.29 -4.00
CA LEU A 194 -14.47 15.77 -2.93
C LEU A 194 -13.67 15.49 -1.65
N LEU A 195 -12.49 14.88 -1.77
CA LEU A 195 -11.63 14.65 -0.60
C LEU A 195 -11.14 15.97 0.01
N GLU A 196 -10.80 16.95 -0.82
CA GLU A 196 -10.39 18.29 -0.38
C GLU A 196 -11.52 19.00 0.38
N GLU A 197 -12.75 18.92 -0.11
CA GLU A 197 -13.92 19.50 0.54
C GLU A 197 -14.24 18.85 1.89
N LEU A 198 -14.18 17.51 1.95
CA LEU A 198 -14.59 16.76 3.14
C LEU A 198 -13.53 16.73 4.24
N LEU A 199 -12.25 16.70 3.89
CA LEU A 199 -11.16 16.40 4.83
C LEU A 199 -10.15 17.54 4.99
N VAL A 200 -10.13 18.52 4.07
CA VAL A 200 -9.22 19.68 4.09
C VAL A 200 -7.76 19.26 4.37
N PRO A 201 -7.16 18.38 3.57
CA PRO A 201 -5.81 17.90 3.84
C PRO A 201 -4.75 18.95 3.53
N ASP A 202 -3.58 18.82 4.16
CA ASP A 202 -2.41 19.66 3.92
C ASP A 202 -1.57 19.18 2.73
N LEU A 203 -1.71 17.88 2.36
CA LEU A 203 -0.97 17.27 1.27
C LEU A 203 -1.70 16.06 0.71
N PHE A 204 -1.75 15.95 -0.61
CA PHE A 204 -2.04 14.72 -1.32
C PHE A 204 -0.75 14.08 -1.86
N ILE A 205 -0.62 12.76 -1.73
CA ILE A 205 0.46 11.98 -2.33
C ILE A 205 -0.14 10.93 -3.25
N VAL A 206 0.36 10.83 -4.47
CA VAL A 206 -0.13 9.88 -5.46
C VAL A 206 0.90 8.79 -5.69
N GLY A 207 0.55 7.58 -5.26
CA GLY A 207 1.30 6.34 -5.46
C GLY A 207 0.61 5.41 -6.47
N GLY A 208 0.97 4.12 -6.39
CA GLY A 208 0.50 3.10 -7.32
C GLY A 208 1.31 3.07 -8.62
N GLY A 209 0.97 2.11 -9.49
CA GLY A 209 1.74 1.86 -10.71
C GLY A 209 1.80 3.04 -11.67
N VAL A 210 0.69 3.77 -11.80
CA VAL A 210 0.53 4.92 -12.70
C VAL A 210 1.28 6.17 -12.22
N SER A 211 1.73 6.22 -10.98
CA SER A 211 2.48 7.40 -10.48
C SER A 211 3.80 7.65 -11.23
N LYS A 212 4.27 6.69 -12.01
CA LYS A 212 5.41 6.87 -12.92
C LYS A 212 5.11 7.90 -14.02
N GLU A 213 3.86 7.98 -14.42
CA GLU A 213 3.35 8.87 -15.48
C GLU A 213 2.72 10.14 -14.89
N HIS A 214 3.07 10.51 -13.66
CA HIS A 214 2.45 11.62 -12.93
C HIS A 214 2.50 12.95 -13.68
N GLU A 215 3.51 13.17 -14.51
CA GLU A 215 3.65 14.40 -15.32
C GLU A 215 2.54 14.55 -16.37
N LEU A 216 1.86 13.45 -16.75
CA LEU A 216 0.80 13.45 -17.75
C LEU A 216 -0.58 13.82 -17.18
N PHE A 217 -0.77 13.75 -15.85
CA PHE A 217 -2.09 13.99 -15.25
C PHE A 217 -2.09 14.90 -14.02
N LEU A 218 -1.07 14.87 -13.15
CA LEU A 218 -1.06 15.75 -11.97
C LEU A 218 -1.09 17.25 -12.32
N PRO A 219 -0.37 17.74 -13.34
CA PRO A 219 -0.44 19.15 -13.72
C PRO A 219 -1.81 19.61 -14.27
N LEU A 220 -2.68 18.67 -14.64
CA LEU A 220 -4.03 18.97 -15.12
C LEU A 220 -5.04 19.16 -13.98
N LEU A 221 -4.66 18.83 -12.74
CA LEU A 221 -5.52 18.98 -11.56
C LEU A 221 -5.43 20.41 -11.00
N ASN A 222 -6.58 20.99 -10.71
CA ASN A 222 -6.71 22.31 -10.10
C ASN A 222 -7.24 22.17 -8.66
N LEU A 223 -6.33 21.95 -7.71
CA LEU A 223 -6.62 21.76 -6.28
C LEU A 223 -5.98 22.89 -5.46
N LYS A 224 -6.58 23.23 -4.33
CA LYS A 224 -5.97 24.17 -3.35
C LYS A 224 -4.88 23.47 -2.55
N THR A 225 -5.10 22.19 -2.24
CA THR A 225 -4.15 21.34 -1.53
C THR A 225 -3.02 20.92 -2.47
N PRO A 226 -1.76 21.05 -2.08
CA PRO A 226 -0.64 20.50 -2.85
C PRO A 226 -0.82 19.00 -3.12
N ILE A 227 -0.52 18.58 -4.35
CA ILE A 227 -0.52 17.18 -4.78
C ILE A 227 0.82 16.82 -5.40
N VAL A 228 1.45 15.74 -4.91
CA VAL A 228 2.78 15.32 -5.35
C VAL A 228 2.84 13.81 -5.61
N PRO A 229 3.74 13.32 -6.46
CA PRO A 229 3.96 11.88 -6.62
C PRO A 229 4.69 11.28 -5.40
N ALA A 230 4.44 10.01 -5.13
CA ALA A 230 5.15 9.22 -4.13
C ALA A 230 6.63 9.04 -4.53
N GLU A 231 7.56 9.20 -3.57
CA GLU A 231 8.99 9.10 -3.81
C GLU A 231 9.51 7.66 -3.80
N LEU A 232 8.95 6.79 -2.94
CA LEU A 232 9.43 5.42 -2.75
C LEU A 232 8.90 4.42 -3.80
N LYS A 233 7.96 4.84 -4.62
CA LYS A 233 7.46 4.09 -5.78
C LYS A 233 7.08 2.64 -5.38
N ASN A 234 7.53 1.67 -6.18
CA ASN A 234 7.23 0.24 -6.01
C ASN A 234 7.91 -0.43 -4.78
N ALA A 235 8.68 0.32 -3.99
CA ALA A 235 9.27 -0.20 -2.75
C ALA A 235 8.50 0.22 -1.50
N ALA A 236 7.55 1.14 -1.62
CA ALA A 236 6.84 1.75 -0.50
C ALA A 236 6.16 0.70 0.41
N GLY A 237 5.40 -0.25 -0.15
CA GLY A 237 4.76 -1.33 0.61
C GLY A 237 5.76 -2.17 1.41
N ILE A 238 6.83 -2.61 0.76
CA ILE A 238 7.91 -3.40 1.41
C ILE A 238 8.56 -2.61 2.56
N ILE A 239 8.92 -1.35 2.30
CA ILE A 239 9.58 -0.49 3.29
C ILE A 239 8.66 -0.19 4.46
N GLY A 240 7.40 0.11 4.20
CA GLY A 240 6.41 0.42 5.22
C GLY A 240 6.12 -0.78 6.12
N ALA A 241 5.86 -1.93 5.52
CA ALA A 241 5.62 -3.17 6.26
C ALA A 241 6.81 -3.54 7.17
N ALA A 242 8.04 -3.54 6.61
CA ALA A 242 9.25 -3.81 7.39
C ALA A 242 9.43 -2.82 8.55
N THR A 243 9.22 -1.53 8.28
CA THR A 243 9.46 -0.47 9.26
C THR A 243 8.45 -0.53 10.41
N LEU A 244 7.19 -0.83 10.12
CA LEU A 244 6.16 -0.98 11.14
C LEU A 244 6.41 -2.21 12.00
N ALA A 245 6.72 -3.37 11.39
CA ALA A 245 7.05 -4.59 12.13
C ALA A 245 8.25 -4.41 13.09
N ALA A 246 9.25 -3.62 12.69
CA ALA A 246 10.40 -3.34 13.55
C ALA A 246 10.10 -2.37 14.70
N LYS A 247 9.01 -1.60 14.64
CA LYS A 247 8.55 -0.72 15.73
C LYS A 247 7.88 -1.55 16.83
N ASP A 248 7.17 -2.61 16.45
CA ASP A 248 6.36 -3.44 17.33
C ASP A 248 7.12 -4.68 17.86
N ALA A 249 8.40 -4.83 17.48
CA ALA A 249 9.33 -5.87 17.95
C ALA A 249 10.21 -5.37 19.08
#